data_fa2433498c943016cc25540688f057cb
#
_entry.id   fa2433498c943016cc25540688f057cb
#
_cell.length_a   1.000
_cell.length_b   1.000
_cell.length_c   1.000
_cell.angle_alpha   90.00
_cell.angle_beta   90.00
_cell.angle_gamma   90.00
#
_symmetry.space_group_name_H-M   'P 1'
#
loop_
_entity.id
_entity.type
_entity.pdbx_description
1 polymer ?
#
loop_
_entity_poly.entity_id
_entity_poly.type
_entity_poly.pdbx_seq_one_letter_code
_entity_poly.pdbx_strand_id
1 'polypeptide(L)'
;MNNVAIKNDSLEILVSTNVMDSDEFIYKMFKNCSNFSNPVLVINQSKKKINFTRNNFRIINTDQTGLSNSRNLAINNSKGEICLLADDDVTYTSDFIQIIVNAFNENKNADLITFQAISDLGKSFKDYPKVKKHNKRSISTINSFLIAFRRESIQMNKIKFDYRFGLGSTFETGDEYIFLRNALEKNLNVIHCPRVILSHKSLSSGQDVTNDKIIFARAAIFYKYY
;
A
#
# COMPACT_ATOMS: atom_id res chain seq x y z
N MET A 1 -20.48 -18.76 -9.90
CA MET A 1 -20.30 -17.66 -8.92
C MET A 1 -20.97 -16.42 -9.49
N ASN A 2 -21.95 -15.83 -8.81
CA ASN A 2 -22.62 -14.61 -9.27
C ASN A 2 -21.59 -13.48 -9.31
N ASN A 3 -21.30 -13.00 -10.53
CA ASN A 3 -20.38 -11.90 -10.78
C ASN A 3 -21.01 -10.55 -10.37
N VAL A 4 -21.14 -10.31 -9.07
CA VAL A 4 -21.55 -9.00 -8.56
C VAL A 4 -20.38 -8.03 -8.77
N ALA A 5 -20.66 -6.88 -9.37
CA ALA A 5 -19.64 -5.83 -9.55
C ALA A 5 -19.23 -5.26 -8.18
N ILE A 6 -17.94 -5.05 -8.00
CA ILE A 6 -17.36 -4.39 -6.81
C ILE A 6 -17.87 -2.94 -6.78
N LYS A 7 -18.35 -2.51 -5.62
CA LYS A 7 -18.86 -1.15 -5.41
C LYS A 7 -17.76 -0.26 -4.79
N ASN A 8 -17.93 1.04 -4.90
CA ASN A 8 -16.98 2.01 -4.35
C ASN A 8 -16.79 1.86 -2.83
N ASP A 9 -17.86 1.58 -2.09
CA ASP A 9 -17.84 1.37 -0.63
C ASP A 9 -17.16 0.07 -0.18
N SER A 10 -16.88 -0.85 -1.11
CA SER A 10 -16.12 -2.07 -0.84
C SER A 10 -14.60 -1.83 -0.71
N LEU A 11 -14.10 -0.64 -1.09
CA LEU A 11 -12.68 -0.27 -0.95
C LEU A 11 -12.40 0.29 0.44
N GLU A 12 -11.48 -0.33 1.17
CA GLU A 12 -10.94 0.13 2.45
C GLU A 12 -9.49 0.56 2.31
N ILE A 13 -9.14 1.74 2.86
CA ILE A 13 -7.79 2.28 2.85
C ILE A 13 -7.08 1.90 4.15
N LEU A 14 -5.90 1.26 4.05
CA LEU A 14 -5.11 0.77 5.18
C LEU A 14 -3.91 1.68 5.38
N VAL A 15 -3.98 2.60 6.33
CA VAL A 15 -2.97 3.62 6.58
C VAL A 15 -2.03 3.18 7.69
N SER A 16 -0.73 3.25 7.43
CA SER A 16 0.32 3.08 8.45
C SER A 16 0.90 4.44 8.81
N THR A 17 1.02 4.73 10.12
CA THR A 17 1.59 5.99 10.61
C THR A 17 2.35 5.80 11.92
N ASN A 18 3.42 6.59 12.13
CA ASN A 18 4.21 6.61 13.35
C ASN A 18 4.50 8.04 13.88
N VAL A 19 4.04 9.08 13.18
CA VAL A 19 4.36 10.49 13.46
C VAL A 19 3.05 11.27 13.59
N MET A 20 2.31 11.08 14.69
CA MET A 20 1.01 11.71 14.79
C MET A 20 0.83 12.49 16.08
N ASP A 21 0.71 13.79 15.92
CA ASP A 21 0.20 14.69 16.95
C ASP A 21 -1.28 15.09 16.73
N SER A 22 -1.79 14.86 15.50
CA SER A 22 -3.16 15.23 15.14
C SER A 22 -3.68 14.38 13.95
N ASP A 23 -4.96 14.50 13.63
CA ASP A 23 -5.63 13.88 12.48
C ASP A 23 -5.49 14.70 11.16
N GLU A 24 -4.70 15.77 11.16
CA GLU A 24 -4.53 16.64 10.00
C GLU A 24 -4.02 15.90 8.74
N PHE A 25 -3.20 14.84 8.91
CA PHE A 25 -2.71 14.08 7.77
C PHE A 25 -3.85 13.49 6.94
N ILE A 26 -4.93 13.04 7.57
CA ILE A 26 -6.11 12.49 6.88
C ILE A 26 -6.75 13.54 5.99
N TYR A 27 -6.88 14.79 6.48
CA TYR A 27 -7.40 15.88 5.64
C TYR A 27 -6.48 16.16 4.45
N LYS A 28 -5.16 16.07 4.64
CA LYS A 28 -4.18 16.24 3.56
C LYS A 28 -4.26 15.09 2.56
N MET A 29 -4.38 13.84 3.03
CA MET A 29 -4.51 12.67 2.16
C MET A 29 -5.71 12.76 1.22
N PHE A 30 -6.87 13.20 1.72
CA PHE A 30 -8.14 13.20 0.98
C PHE A 30 -8.64 14.60 0.58
N LYS A 31 -7.77 15.62 0.59
CA LYS A 31 -8.18 17.02 0.31
C LYS A 31 -8.84 17.23 -1.05
N ASN A 32 -8.52 16.39 -2.04
CA ASN A 32 -9.10 16.46 -3.39
C ASN A 32 -10.39 15.63 -3.53
N CYS A 33 -10.80 14.91 -2.48
CA CYS A 33 -11.94 13.98 -2.53
C CYS A 33 -13.15 14.61 -1.84
N SER A 34 -14.08 15.14 -2.61
CA SER A 34 -15.34 15.65 -2.08
C SER A 34 -16.18 14.50 -1.49
N ASN A 35 -16.75 14.71 -0.30
CA ASN A 35 -17.64 13.74 0.36
C ASN A 35 -17.02 12.35 0.55
N PHE A 36 -15.73 12.29 0.89
CA PHE A 36 -15.03 11.03 1.15
C PHE A 36 -15.70 10.25 2.28
N SER A 37 -16.18 9.06 1.99
CA SER A 37 -16.92 8.20 2.93
C SER A 37 -16.41 6.76 3.01
N ASN A 38 -15.38 6.40 2.22
CA ASN A 38 -14.82 5.04 2.25
C ASN A 38 -14.25 4.70 3.63
N PRO A 39 -14.31 3.42 4.02
CA PRO A 39 -13.68 2.94 5.24
C PRO A 39 -12.17 3.19 5.23
N VAL A 40 -11.64 3.66 6.35
CA VAL A 40 -10.21 3.83 6.58
C VAL A 40 -9.83 3.13 7.87
N LEU A 41 -8.82 2.26 7.81
CA LEU A 41 -8.19 1.66 8.98
C LEU A 41 -6.80 2.28 9.16
N VAL A 42 -6.59 2.96 10.26
CA VAL A 42 -5.31 3.56 10.64
C VAL A 42 -4.62 2.70 11.69
N ILE A 43 -3.38 2.30 11.41
CA ILE A 43 -2.49 1.69 12.40
C ILE A 43 -1.52 2.77 12.88
N ASN A 44 -1.69 3.19 14.11
CA ASN A 44 -0.86 4.20 14.74
C ASN A 44 0.20 3.56 15.63
N GLN A 45 1.46 3.73 15.26
CA GLN A 45 2.64 3.26 15.99
C GLN A 45 3.30 4.39 16.82
N SER A 46 2.72 5.60 16.83
CA SER A 46 3.24 6.69 17.63
C SER A 46 2.96 6.46 19.14
N LYS A 47 3.78 7.08 19.99
CA LYS A 47 3.59 7.03 21.46
C LYS A 47 2.28 7.68 21.89
N LYS A 48 1.75 8.62 21.10
CA LYS A 48 0.49 9.31 21.39
C LYS A 48 -0.67 8.51 20.81
N LYS A 49 -1.58 8.08 21.66
CA LYS A 49 -2.82 7.42 21.24
C LYS A 49 -3.76 8.44 20.62
N ILE A 50 -4.34 8.07 19.48
CA ILE A 50 -5.29 8.90 18.74
C ILE A 50 -6.63 8.17 18.70
N ASN A 51 -7.71 8.95 18.76
CA ASN A 51 -9.08 8.48 18.54
C ASN A 51 -9.75 9.40 17.52
N PHE A 52 -10.40 8.80 16.53
CA PHE A 52 -11.21 9.55 15.57
C PHE A 52 -12.69 9.48 15.94
N THR A 53 -13.38 10.58 15.72
CA THR A 53 -14.84 10.66 15.94
C THR A 53 -15.65 10.38 14.67
N ARG A 54 -14.99 10.17 13.53
CA ARG A 54 -15.68 9.91 12.24
C ARG A 54 -16.04 8.43 12.11
N ASN A 55 -17.28 8.15 11.73
CA ASN A 55 -17.82 6.78 11.64
C ASN A 55 -17.12 5.88 10.61
N ASN A 56 -16.51 6.45 9.56
CA ASN A 56 -15.80 5.69 8.54
C ASN A 56 -14.30 5.46 8.86
N PHE A 57 -13.80 5.96 9.99
CA PHE A 57 -12.41 5.76 10.43
C PHE A 57 -12.37 4.80 11.61
N ARG A 58 -11.53 3.79 11.49
CA ARG A 58 -11.14 2.90 12.59
C ARG A 58 -9.67 3.12 12.88
N ILE A 59 -9.29 3.11 14.16
CA ILE A 59 -7.88 3.22 14.55
C ILE A 59 -7.48 2.09 15.48
N ILE A 60 -6.28 1.58 15.27
CA ILE A 60 -5.59 0.66 16.17
C ILE A 60 -4.29 1.32 16.60
N ASN A 61 -4.20 1.67 17.87
CA ASN A 61 -2.96 2.14 18.49
C ASN A 61 -2.15 0.92 18.94
N THR A 62 -0.87 0.86 18.57
CA THR A 62 0.01 -0.27 18.89
C THR A 62 1.39 0.22 19.29
N ASP A 63 2.01 -0.49 20.24
CA ASP A 63 3.40 -0.24 20.65
C ASP A 63 4.41 -1.04 19.79
N GLN A 64 3.92 -1.88 18.87
CA GLN A 64 4.78 -2.59 17.91
C GLN A 64 5.38 -1.59 16.93
N THR A 65 6.68 -1.66 16.71
CA THR A 65 7.39 -0.80 15.75
C THR A 65 7.64 -1.52 14.42
N GLY A 66 8.00 -0.74 13.38
CA GLY A 66 8.33 -1.24 12.05
C GLY A 66 7.13 -1.26 11.09
N LEU A 67 7.37 -0.76 9.89
CA LEU A 67 6.33 -0.55 8.87
C LEU A 67 5.65 -1.86 8.44
N SER A 68 6.42 -2.95 8.30
CA SER A 68 5.89 -4.28 7.99
C SER A 68 4.94 -4.83 9.07
N ASN A 69 5.22 -4.56 10.35
CA ASN A 69 4.32 -4.92 11.44
C ASN A 69 3.00 -4.14 11.37
N SER A 70 3.07 -2.84 11.11
CA SER A 70 1.90 -1.99 10.91
C SER A 70 1.01 -2.51 9.77
N ARG A 71 1.60 -2.77 8.59
CA ARG A 71 0.89 -3.27 7.41
C ARG A 71 0.26 -4.64 7.64
N ASN A 72 0.97 -5.57 8.30
CA ASN A 72 0.41 -6.87 8.67
C ASN A 72 -0.77 -6.73 9.63
N LEU A 73 -0.67 -5.83 10.62
CA LEU A 73 -1.76 -5.56 11.54
C LEU A 73 -2.98 -4.98 10.82
N ALA A 74 -2.75 -4.07 9.86
CA ALA A 74 -3.80 -3.51 9.01
C ALA A 74 -4.49 -4.60 8.16
N ILE A 75 -3.73 -5.46 7.48
CA ILE A 75 -4.27 -6.57 6.67
C ILE A 75 -5.10 -7.53 7.53
N ASN A 76 -4.62 -7.88 8.72
CA ASN A 76 -5.32 -8.80 9.62
C ASN A 76 -6.65 -8.23 10.16
N ASN A 77 -6.76 -6.90 10.27
CA ASN A 77 -7.95 -6.21 10.80
C ASN A 77 -8.80 -5.54 9.71
N SER A 78 -8.42 -5.67 8.44
CA SER A 78 -9.18 -5.12 7.32
C SER A 78 -10.53 -5.81 7.15
N LYS A 79 -11.54 -5.06 6.66
CA LYS A 79 -12.91 -5.52 6.43
C LYS A 79 -13.35 -5.32 4.99
N GLY A 80 -12.71 -4.43 4.24
CA GLY A 80 -13.02 -4.15 2.84
C GLY A 80 -12.84 -5.40 1.96
N GLU A 81 -13.64 -5.54 0.91
CA GLU A 81 -13.44 -6.57 -0.13
C GLU A 81 -12.12 -6.31 -0.86
N ILE A 82 -11.90 -5.03 -1.21
CA ILE A 82 -10.65 -4.52 -1.75
C ILE A 82 -9.98 -3.66 -0.68
N CYS A 83 -8.68 -3.83 -0.51
CA CYS A 83 -7.87 -3.04 0.40
C CYS A 83 -6.77 -2.32 -0.37
N LEU A 84 -6.53 -1.04 -0.06
CA LEU A 84 -5.43 -0.24 -0.57
C LEU A 84 -4.45 0.07 0.56
N LEU A 85 -3.18 -0.28 0.39
CA LEU A 85 -2.14 0.16 1.32
C LEU A 85 -1.88 1.66 1.15
N ALA A 86 -1.63 2.34 2.24
CA ALA A 86 -1.37 3.78 2.26
C ALA A 86 -0.33 4.16 3.31
N ASP A 87 0.49 5.15 2.95
CA ASP A 87 1.34 5.87 3.89
C ASP A 87 0.66 7.22 4.22
N ASP A 88 0.99 7.86 5.34
CA ASP A 88 0.30 9.04 5.86
C ASP A 88 0.67 10.36 5.18
N ASP A 89 1.63 10.34 4.26
CA ASP A 89 2.17 11.50 3.54
C ASP A 89 1.77 11.57 2.06
N VAL A 90 0.86 10.70 1.60
CA VAL A 90 0.32 10.72 0.23
C VAL A 90 -0.88 11.67 0.10
N THR A 91 -1.15 12.13 -1.12
CA THR A 91 -2.37 12.88 -1.45
C THR A 91 -3.08 12.22 -2.63
N TYR A 92 -4.28 11.71 -2.42
CA TYR A 92 -5.06 11.03 -3.44
C TYR A 92 -5.63 11.98 -4.51
N THR A 93 -5.81 11.47 -5.75
CA THR A 93 -6.60 12.16 -6.79
C THR A 93 -8.08 12.07 -6.44
N SER A 94 -8.89 12.96 -7.01
CA SER A 94 -10.34 13.02 -6.74
C SER A 94 -11.09 11.74 -7.16
N ASP A 95 -10.56 11.00 -8.13
CA ASP A 95 -11.16 9.83 -8.77
C ASP A 95 -10.48 8.50 -8.42
N PHE A 96 -9.56 8.49 -7.45
CA PHE A 96 -8.76 7.31 -7.12
C PHE A 96 -9.61 6.07 -6.76
N ILE A 97 -10.73 6.28 -6.04
CA ILE A 97 -11.65 5.19 -5.68
C ILE A 97 -12.21 4.55 -6.95
N GLN A 98 -12.72 5.38 -7.86
CA GLN A 98 -13.32 4.90 -9.11
C GLN A 98 -12.28 4.20 -9.99
N ILE A 99 -11.06 4.71 -10.05
CA ILE A 99 -9.94 4.09 -10.79
C ILE A 99 -9.66 2.69 -10.24
N ILE A 100 -9.55 2.54 -8.90
CA ILE A 100 -9.23 1.26 -8.27
C ILE A 100 -10.37 0.27 -8.48
N VAL A 101 -11.61 0.66 -8.20
CA VAL A 101 -12.78 -0.22 -8.31
C VAL A 101 -13.00 -0.66 -9.75
N ASN A 102 -12.87 0.25 -10.73
CA ASN A 102 -12.96 -0.09 -12.15
C ASN A 102 -11.87 -1.07 -12.56
N ALA A 103 -10.62 -0.87 -12.11
CA ALA A 103 -9.51 -1.76 -12.43
C ALA A 103 -9.78 -3.20 -11.96
N PHE A 104 -10.37 -3.41 -10.77
CA PHE A 104 -10.76 -4.73 -10.29
C PHE A 104 -11.98 -5.31 -11.02
N ASN A 105 -12.95 -4.48 -11.41
CA ASN A 105 -14.10 -4.90 -12.19
C ASN A 105 -13.73 -5.34 -13.62
N GLU A 106 -12.77 -4.65 -14.24
CA GLU A 106 -12.23 -4.97 -15.56
C GLU A 106 -11.29 -6.20 -15.52
N ASN A 107 -10.61 -6.43 -14.39
CA ASN A 107 -9.68 -7.53 -14.21
C ASN A 107 -10.16 -8.47 -13.09
N LYS A 108 -11.29 -9.15 -13.31
CA LYS A 108 -11.97 -9.98 -12.30
C LYS A 108 -11.10 -11.05 -11.64
N ASN A 109 -10.09 -11.55 -12.37
CA ASN A 109 -9.14 -12.56 -11.90
C ASN A 109 -7.90 -11.95 -11.24
N ALA A 110 -7.80 -10.63 -11.10
CA ALA A 110 -6.70 -10.00 -10.40
C ALA A 110 -6.83 -10.18 -8.88
N ASP A 111 -5.79 -10.67 -8.24
CA ASP A 111 -5.67 -10.75 -6.79
C ASP A 111 -5.08 -9.45 -6.22
N LEU A 112 -4.10 -8.89 -6.93
CA LEU A 112 -3.48 -7.60 -6.62
C LEU A 112 -3.42 -6.74 -7.88
N ILE A 113 -3.62 -5.43 -7.70
CA ILE A 113 -3.40 -4.45 -8.77
C ILE A 113 -2.49 -3.35 -8.24
N THR A 114 -1.48 -2.98 -9.03
CA THR A 114 -0.60 -1.85 -8.74
C THR A 114 -0.93 -0.67 -9.63
N PHE A 115 -0.72 0.53 -9.11
CA PHE A 115 -1.06 1.80 -9.77
C PHE A 115 0.19 2.66 -9.92
N GLN A 116 0.01 3.92 -10.32
CA GLN A 116 1.07 4.91 -10.48
C GLN A 116 0.84 6.12 -9.56
N ALA A 117 1.91 6.83 -9.28
CA ALA A 117 1.91 8.11 -8.62
C ALA A 117 2.60 9.18 -9.48
N ILE A 118 2.29 10.43 -9.19
CA ILE A 118 3.08 11.59 -9.62
C ILE A 118 3.80 12.19 -8.42
N SER A 119 4.87 12.92 -8.69
CA SER A 119 5.51 13.74 -7.68
C SER A 119 4.67 15.00 -7.41
N ASP A 120 4.97 15.72 -6.33
CA ASP A 120 4.44 17.05 -6.02
C ASP A 120 4.74 18.09 -7.12
N LEU A 121 5.72 17.81 -8.00
CA LEU A 121 6.05 18.61 -9.18
C LEU A 121 5.27 18.18 -10.45
N GLY A 122 4.30 17.27 -10.34
CA GLY A 122 3.47 16.79 -11.44
C GLY A 122 4.16 15.84 -12.42
N LYS A 123 5.40 15.40 -12.12
CA LYS A 123 6.13 14.41 -12.94
C LYS A 123 5.84 12.99 -12.46
N SER A 124 6.06 11.98 -13.32
CA SER A 124 6.02 10.58 -12.88
C SER A 124 6.92 10.37 -11.67
N PHE A 125 6.39 9.73 -10.63
CA PHE A 125 7.15 9.51 -9.38
C PHE A 125 8.31 8.54 -9.57
N LYS A 126 8.15 7.57 -10.48
CA LYS A 126 9.16 6.58 -10.88
C LYS A 126 8.99 6.17 -12.34
N ASP A 127 9.97 5.45 -12.87
CA ASP A 127 9.81 4.69 -14.11
C ASP A 127 9.02 3.42 -13.81
N TYR A 128 7.72 3.45 -14.12
CA TYR A 128 6.83 2.32 -13.93
C TYR A 128 6.97 1.29 -15.04
N PRO A 129 6.76 -0.01 -14.75
CA PRO A 129 6.91 -1.07 -15.73
C PRO A 129 5.82 -0.96 -16.82
N LYS A 130 6.22 -1.17 -18.07
CA LYS A 130 5.30 -1.21 -19.22
C LYS A 130 4.76 -2.62 -19.45
N VAL A 131 4.16 -3.22 -18.42
CA VAL A 131 3.59 -4.58 -18.45
C VAL A 131 2.16 -4.57 -17.94
N LYS A 132 1.31 -5.42 -18.49
CA LYS A 132 -0.05 -5.61 -17.98
C LYS A 132 -0.06 -6.55 -16.76
N LYS A 133 0.75 -7.61 -16.79
CA LYS A 133 0.90 -8.59 -15.70
C LYS A 133 2.32 -8.54 -15.16
N HIS A 134 2.43 -8.42 -13.84
CA HIS A 134 3.74 -8.41 -13.20
C HIS A 134 4.46 -9.76 -13.24
N ASN A 135 5.76 -9.68 -13.19
CA ASN A 135 6.69 -10.77 -12.98
C ASN A 135 7.73 -10.38 -11.92
N LYS A 136 8.62 -11.28 -11.57
CA LYS A 136 9.65 -11.10 -10.53
C LYS A 136 10.56 -9.87 -10.72
N ARG A 137 10.74 -9.39 -11.97
CA ARG A 137 11.54 -8.19 -12.27
C ARG A 137 10.71 -6.92 -12.18
N SER A 138 9.51 -6.93 -12.76
CA SER A 138 8.67 -5.72 -12.86
C SER A 138 8.10 -5.24 -11.53
N ILE A 139 8.07 -6.07 -10.48
CA ILE A 139 7.63 -5.67 -9.14
C ILE A 139 8.66 -4.83 -8.37
N SER A 140 9.91 -4.74 -8.83
CA SER A 140 11.00 -4.07 -8.10
C SER A 140 10.87 -2.54 -8.03
N THR A 141 10.01 -1.95 -8.87
CA THR A 141 9.80 -0.50 -8.92
C THR A 141 8.51 -0.04 -8.21
N ILE A 142 7.73 -0.97 -7.66
CA ILE A 142 6.44 -0.65 -7.04
C ILE A 142 6.65 -0.22 -5.58
N ASN A 143 5.97 0.86 -5.19
CA ASN A 143 5.85 1.27 -3.79
C ASN A 143 4.59 0.64 -3.16
N SER A 144 4.64 0.40 -1.86
CA SER A 144 3.53 -0.20 -1.11
C SER A 144 2.23 0.59 -1.22
N PHE A 145 2.28 1.92 -1.13
CA PHE A 145 1.10 2.81 -1.23
C PHE A 145 0.42 2.83 -2.61
N LEU A 146 0.94 2.05 -3.57
CA LEU A 146 0.37 1.83 -4.89
C LEU A 146 -0.23 0.43 -5.06
N ILE A 147 -0.31 -0.36 -4.01
CA ILE A 147 -0.79 -1.74 -4.03
C ILE A 147 -2.21 -1.81 -3.47
N ALA A 148 -3.15 -2.18 -4.32
CA ALA A 148 -4.47 -2.63 -3.87
C ALA A 148 -4.61 -4.15 -4.09
N PHE A 149 -5.41 -4.81 -3.25
CA PHE A 149 -5.56 -6.26 -3.30
C PHE A 149 -6.95 -6.72 -2.84
N ARG A 150 -7.36 -7.90 -3.31
CA ARG A 150 -8.49 -8.62 -2.73
C ARG A 150 -8.09 -9.17 -1.37
N ARG A 151 -8.78 -8.72 -0.33
CA ARG A 151 -8.51 -9.14 1.05
C ARG A 151 -8.51 -10.66 1.20
N GLU A 152 -9.52 -11.33 0.64
CA GLU A 152 -9.65 -12.78 0.70
C GLU A 152 -8.45 -13.49 0.09
N SER A 153 -7.99 -13.09 -1.10
CA SER A 153 -6.81 -13.68 -1.76
C SER A 153 -5.57 -13.62 -0.88
N ILE A 154 -5.33 -12.46 -0.23
CA ILE A 154 -4.17 -12.26 0.65
C ILE A 154 -4.28 -13.12 1.92
N GLN A 155 -5.45 -13.16 2.54
CA GLN A 155 -5.68 -13.91 3.78
C GLN A 155 -5.62 -15.42 3.55
N MET A 156 -6.29 -15.95 2.54
CA MET A 156 -6.30 -17.40 2.22
C MET A 156 -4.90 -17.91 1.87
N ASN A 157 -4.12 -17.14 1.13
CA ASN A 157 -2.76 -17.50 0.75
C ASN A 157 -1.70 -17.14 1.81
N LYS A 158 -2.12 -16.56 2.94
CA LYS A 158 -1.27 -16.16 4.07
C LYS A 158 -0.12 -15.24 3.64
N ILE A 159 -0.37 -14.34 2.68
CA ILE A 159 0.62 -13.38 2.21
C ILE A 159 0.82 -12.33 3.30
N LYS A 160 2.08 -12.11 3.69
CA LYS A 160 2.46 -11.18 4.74
C LYS A 160 3.71 -10.40 4.35
N PHE A 161 3.83 -9.19 4.88
CA PHE A 161 5.11 -8.47 4.91
C PHE A 161 6.10 -9.21 5.84
N ASP A 162 7.35 -9.28 5.43
CA ASP A 162 8.42 -9.85 6.27
C ASP A 162 8.86 -8.77 7.27
N TYR A 163 8.61 -9.00 8.56
CA TYR A 163 8.86 -8.02 9.64
C TYR A 163 10.33 -7.61 9.79
N ARG A 164 11.25 -8.34 9.16
CA ARG A 164 12.68 -7.99 9.14
C ARG A 164 13.00 -6.87 8.14
N PHE A 165 12.08 -6.56 7.21
CA PHE A 165 12.24 -5.59 6.13
C PHE A 165 11.25 -4.43 6.26
N GLY A 166 11.64 -3.25 5.73
CA GLY A 166 10.86 -2.02 5.79
C GLY A 166 11.37 -1.04 6.85
N LEU A 167 10.92 0.19 6.79
CA LEU A 167 11.35 1.25 7.70
C LEU A 167 11.12 0.86 9.17
N GLY A 168 12.15 1.11 10.01
CA GLY A 168 12.13 0.75 11.41
C GLY A 168 12.33 -0.75 11.72
N SER A 169 12.80 -1.52 10.72
CA SER A 169 13.15 -2.94 10.84
C SER A 169 14.67 -3.15 10.66
N THR A 170 15.14 -4.40 10.73
CA THR A 170 16.57 -4.75 10.54
C THR A 170 17.08 -4.33 9.16
N PHE A 171 16.26 -4.52 8.12
CA PHE A 171 16.54 -4.15 6.73
C PHE A 171 15.57 -3.04 6.32
N GLU A 172 16.05 -1.82 6.21
CA GLU A 172 15.19 -0.62 6.14
C GLU A 172 14.51 -0.39 4.77
N THR A 173 14.41 -1.41 3.90
CA THR A 173 13.69 -1.33 2.61
C THR A 173 13.31 -2.72 2.09
N GLY A 174 12.53 -2.76 1.00
CA GLY A 174 12.25 -3.95 0.20
C GLY A 174 11.09 -4.80 0.68
N ASP A 175 10.37 -4.35 1.68
CA ASP A 175 9.20 -5.02 2.21
C ASP A 175 8.09 -5.19 1.17
N GLU A 176 7.82 -4.19 0.34
CA GLU A 176 6.87 -4.28 -0.76
C GLU A 176 7.32 -5.25 -1.87
N TYR A 177 8.62 -5.29 -2.17
CA TYR A 177 9.15 -6.27 -3.11
C TYR A 177 8.92 -7.70 -2.61
N ILE A 178 9.23 -7.97 -1.33
CA ILE A 178 9.03 -9.28 -0.71
C ILE A 178 7.54 -9.66 -0.69
N PHE A 179 6.66 -8.72 -0.33
CA PHE A 179 5.21 -8.93 -0.31
C PHE A 179 4.69 -9.34 -1.70
N LEU A 180 5.03 -8.59 -2.73
CA LEU A 180 4.63 -8.89 -4.11
C LEU A 180 5.30 -10.17 -4.63
N ARG A 181 6.56 -10.42 -4.27
CA ARG A 181 7.26 -11.64 -4.64
C ARG A 181 6.59 -12.88 -4.04
N ASN A 182 6.22 -12.84 -2.76
CA ASN A 182 5.50 -13.92 -2.11
C ASN A 182 4.13 -14.18 -2.77
N ALA A 183 3.43 -13.13 -3.19
CA ALA A 183 2.18 -13.26 -3.95
C ALA A 183 2.38 -13.99 -5.29
N LEU A 184 3.42 -13.61 -6.04
CA LEU A 184 3.76 -14.27 -7.31
C LEU A 184 4.17 -15.75 -7.11
N GLU A 185 4.88 -16.08 -6.03
CA GLU A 185 5.27 -17.47 -5.70
C GLU A 185 4.08 -18.34 -5.29
N LYS A 186 3.00 -17.73 -4.81
CA LYS A 186 1.70 -18.38 -4.59
C LYS A 186 0.79 -18.37 -5.83
N ASN A 187 1.34 -18.02 -7.01
CA ASN A 187 0.62 -17.92 -8.29
C ASN A 187 -0.54 -16.91 -8.27
N LEU A 188 -0.52 -15.93 -7.37
CA LEU A 188 -1.51 -14.86 -7.38
C LEU A 188 -1.33 -13.98 -8.62
N ASN A 189 -2.43 -13.51 -9.17
CA ASN A 189 -2.47 -12.70 -10.37
C ASN A 189 -2.24 -11.22 -10.02
N VAL A 190 -1.01 -10.74 -10.23
CA VAL A 190 -0.59 -9.35 -9.97
C VAL A 190 -0.61 -8.55 -11.26
N ILE A 191 -1.50 -7.58 -11.37
CA ILE A 191 -1.75 -6.76 -12.57
C ILE A 191 -1.19 -5.35 -12.35
N HIS A 192 -0.72 -4.71 -13.41
CA HIS A 192 -0.39 -3.29 -13.42
C HIS A 192 -1.46 -2.49 -14.15
N CYS A 193 -2.05 -1.51 -13.47
CA CYS A 193 -2.94 -0.51 -14.04
C CYS A 193 -2.18 0.82 -14.17
N PRO A 194 -1.88 1.31 -15.40
CA PRO A 194 -1.06 2.51 -15.62
C PRO A 194 -1.89 3.80 -15.39
N ARG A 195 -2.57 3.89 -14.26
CA ARG A 195 -3.37 5.05 -13.85
C ARG A 195 -2.79 5.64 -12.58
N VAL A 196 -2.70 6.97 -12.55
CA VAL A 196 -2.26 7.73 -11.38
C VAL A 196 -3.40 7.80 -10.38
N ILE A 197 -3.15 7.45 -9.13
CA ILE A 197 -4.14 7.48 -8.04
C ILE A 197 -3.78 8.47 -6.93
N LEU A 198 -2.53 8.92 -6.88
CA LEU A 198 -2.05 9.83 -5.84
C LEU A 198 -0.82 10.63 -6.29
N SER A 199 -0.51 11.67 -5.52
CA SER A 199 0.77 12.36 -5.53
C SER A 199 1.53 12.14 -4.22
N HIS A 200 2.86 12.12 -4.31
CA HIS A 200 3.79 11.97 -3.19
C HIS A 200 4.92 12.98 -3.33
N LYS A 201 5.55 13.38 -2.23
CA LYS A 201 6.74 14.24 -2.26
C LYS A 201 7.87 13.58 -3.08
N SER A 202 8.65 14.39 -3.79
CA SER A 202 9.65 13.92 -4.76
C SER A 202 10.75 13.00 -4.19
N LEU A 203 11.03 13.08 -2.89
CA LEU A 203 12.02 12.25 -2.21
C LEU A 203 11.34 11.24 -1.28
N SER A 204 11.53 9.95 -1.52
CA SER A 204 11.18 8.88 -0.57
C SER A 204 12.45 8.31 0.07
N SER A 205 12.36 7.96 1.36
CA SER A 205 13.49 7.46 2.16
C SER A 205 14.16 6.19 1.61
N GLY A 206 13.48 5.41 0.78
CA GLY A 206 14.05 4.19 0.16
C GLY A 206 14.82 4.41 -1.15
N GLN A 207 14.98 5.66 -1.62
CA GLN A 207 15.62 5.95 -2.93
C GLN A 207 17.10 6.28 -2.83
N ASP A 208 17.63 6.54 -1.65
CA ASP A 208 19.06 6.83 -1.46
C ASP A 208 19.90 5.57 -1.65
N VAL A 209 20.42 5.41 -2.88
CA VAL A 209 21.26 4.27 -3.27
C VAL A 209 22.66 4.29 -2.64
N THR A 210 23.05 5.39 -2.00
CA THR A 210 24.33 5.54 -1.33
C THR A 210 24.28 5.17 0.16
N ASN A 211 23.09 4.95 0.69
CA ASN A 211 22.89 4.57 2.08
C ASN A 211 23.24 3.08 2.30
N ASP A 212 24.25 2.82 3.12
CA ASP A 212 24.72 1.46 3.45
C ASP A 212 23.61 0.53 3.91
N LYS A 213 22.63 1.02 4.67
CA LYS A 213 21.49 0.24 5.13
C LYS A 213 20.61 -0.23 3.97
N ILE A 214 20.44 0.61 2.93
CA ILE A 214 19.69 0.25 1.72
C ILE A 214 20.46 -0.79 0.92
N ILE A 215 21.78 -0.65 0.78
CA ILE A 215 22.65 -1.63 0.11
C ILE A 215 22.57 -2.97 0.85
N PHE A 216 22.69 -2.95 2.17
CA PHE A 216 22.60 -4.17 3.00
C PHE A 216 21.26 -4.87 2.87
N ALA A 217 20.16 -4.10 2.89
CA ALA A 217 18.81 -4.65 2.69
C ALA A 217 18.64 -5.31 1.31
N ARG A 218 19.18 -4.68 0.25
CA ARG A 218 19.15 -5.25 -1.11
C ARG A 218 19.97 -6.54 -1.20
N ALA A 219 21.13 -6.60 -0.55
CA ALA A 219 21.93 -7.83 -0.45
C ALA A 219 21.18 -8.95 0.26
N ALA A 220 20.47 -8.64 1.36
CA ALA A 220 19.62 -9.60 2.07
C ALA A 220 18.46 -10.13 1.22
N ILE A 221 17.83 -9.27 0.40
CA ILE A 221 16.79 -9.69 -0.56
C ILE A 221 17.38 -10.62 -1.62
N PHE A 222 18.56 -10.26 -2.16
CA PHE A 222 19.24 -11.11 -3.12
C PHE A 222 19.53 -12.49 -2.54
N TYR A 223 20.13 -12.56 -1.36
CA TYR A 223 20.40 -13.83 -0.67
C TYR A 223 19.14 -14.66 -0.38
N LYS A 224 18.01 -13.99 -0.09
CA LYS A 224 16.73 -14.66 0.19
C LYS A 224 16.14 -15.38 -1.03
N TYR A 225 16.37 -14.86 -2.25
CA TYR A 225 15.63 -15.31 -3.43
C TYR A 225 16.49 -15.86 -4.56
N TYR A 226 17.81 -15.76 -4.47
CA TYR A 226 18.78 -16.21 -5.48
C TYR A 226 19.95 -16.99 -4.87
#